data_9b51e944d0d7d04aa83f4027b7c68bfd
#
_entry.id   9b51e944d0d7d04aa83f4027b7c68bfd
#
_cell.length_a   1.000
_cell.length_b   1.000
_cell.length_c   1.000
_cell.angle_alpha   90.00
_cell.angle_beta   90.00
_cell.angle_gamma   90.00
#
_symmetry.space_group_name_H-M   'P 1'
#
loop_
_entity.id
_entity.type
_entity.pdbx_description
1 polymer ?
#
loop_
_entity_poly.entity_id
_entity_poly.type
_entity_poly.pdbx_seq_one_letter_code
_entity_poly.pdbx_strand_id
1 'polypeptide(L)'
;MCTTCGCAAGETRIDGEDLHTHEDGTTHSHAPGQHHSHSGISYTPVSGGHAHPHRHADGIVHAHPHAHEHADTALHDVDGTHDHAHDGAIHYGHGPAGAHAPGMTQSRMVQIERDILSKNDGYAGQNRTRLAEQGIFALNLVSSPGSGKTTLLCRTIEALKSRLSIAVIEGDQQTSYDAERIRTTGVPALQINTGKGCHLDACMVGAALQKLAPADDSLLLIENVGNLVCPAAFDLGEAHKVAILSVTEGEDKPLKYPDMFRAASLMLLNKIDLLPYVSFKLELAIEHARRVNPALQVIKVSATTGEGFDEWLNWLEAGCAAQQASRQVTIVALKRRIAELEGKLAAGQR
;
A
#
# COMPACT_ATOMS: atom_id res chain seq x y z
N MET A 1 9.22 -9.06 5.17
CA MET A 1 8.69 -7.77 5.63
C MET A 1 9.82 -6.77 5.68
N CYS A 2 9.63 -5.63 5.07
CA CYS A 2 10.56 -4.54 5.25
C CYS A 2 10.49 -4.12 6.73
N THR A 3 11.55 -4.30 7.50
CA THR A 3 11.68 -3.80 8.87
C THR A 3 11.70 -2.26 8.91
N THR A 4 11.55 -1.66 7.75
CA THR A 4 11.44 -0.24 7.44
C THR A 4 10.07 0.02 6.79
N CYS A 5 8.96 -0.37 7.44
CA CYS A 5 7.69 0.25 7.11
C CYS A 5 7.84 1.71 7.52
N GLY A 6 8.01 2.58 6.53
CA GLY A 6 8.38 3.99 6.54
C GLY A 6 7.62 4.94 7.45
N CYS A 7 7.50 4.59 8.72
CA CYS A 7 7.03 5.49 9.77
C CYS A 7 8.20 6.10 10.55
N ALA A 8 9.40 6.16 9.96
CA ALA A 8 10.47 6.98 10.52
C ALA A 8 10.15 8.44 10.25
N ALA A 9 10.04 9.23 11.30
CA ALA A 9 9.79 10.67 11.23
C ALA A 9 10.73 11.33 10.20
N GLY A 10 10.18 12.02 9.21
CA GLY A 10 10.91 12.86 8.25
C GLY A 10 11.22 12.25 6.88
N GLU A 11 10.74 11.04 6.54
CA GLU A 11 11.04 10.42 5.23
C GLU A 11 9.89 10.48 4.20
N THR A 12 8.68 10.91 4.59
CA THR A 12 7.53 11.00 3.69
C THR A 12 7.30 12.44 3.23
N ARG A 13 7.15 12.66 1.93
CA ARG A 13 6.88 13.97 1.34
C ARG A 13 5.57 13.96 0.56
N ILE A 14 4.78 15.02 0.74
CA ILE A 14 3.57 15.27 -0.03
C ILE A 14 3.78 16.54 -0.83
N ASP A 15 3.81 16.45 -2.16
CA ASP A 15 4.11 17.55 -3.10
C ASP A 15 5.41 18.32 -2.76
N GLY A 16 6.45 17.60 -2.32
CA GLY A 16 7.76 18.19 -2.01
C GLY A 16 7.91 18.79 -0.62
N GLU A 17 6.87 18.74 0.23
CA GLU A 17 6.94 19.17 1.64
C GLU A 17 7.23 17.99 2.57
N ASP A 18 8.12 18.20 3.56
CA ASP A 18 8.42 17.17 4.57
C ASP A 18 7.28 17.10 5.60
N LEU A 19 6.68 15.92 5.73
CA LEU A 19 5.62 15.64 6.70
C LEU A 19 6.20 14.79 7.85
N HIS A 20 6.01 15.21 9.10
CA HIS A 20 6.36 14.40 10.25
C HIS A 20 5.29 14.44 11.34
N THR A 21 5.22 13.36 12.11
CA THR A 21 4.25 13.20 13.20
C THR A 21 5.00 13.14 14.52
N HIS A 22 4.57 13.91 15.50
CA HIS A 22 5.10 13.90 16.86
C HIS A 22 4.54 12.73 17.68
N GLU A 23 5.19 12.42 18.81
CA GLU A 23 4.73 11.37 19.75
C GLU A 23 3.34 11.63 20.32
N ASP A 24 2.89 12.90 20.33
CA ASP A 24 1.55 13.32 20.74
C ASP A 24 0.45 13.11 19.65
N GLY A 25 0.83 12.61 18.48
CA GLY A 25 -0.08 12.34 17.35
C GLY A 25 -0.33 13.54 16.44
N THR A 26 0.29 14.70 16.68
CA THR A 26 0.18 15.87 15.79
C THR A 26 1.05 15.71 14.56
N THR A 27 0.48 15.95 13.37
CA THR A 27 1.18 15.89 12.09
C THR A 27 1.19 17.26 11.44
N HIS A 28 2.36 17.73 10.98
CA HIS A 28 2.48 18.97 10.22
C HIS A 28 3.61 18.91 9.20
N SER A 29 3.61 19.84 8.23
CA SER A 29 4.64 19.98 7.20
C SER A 29 5.50 21.23 7.42
N HIS A 30 6.72 21.19 6.93
CA HIS A 30 7.65 22.32 6.89
C HIS A 30 8.01 22.70 5.46
N ALA A 31 8.19 24.00 5.22
CA ALA A 31 8.77 24.46 3.97
C ALA A 31 10.24 24.01 3.85
N PRO A 32 10.75 23.76 2.64
CA PRO A 32 12.12 23.29 2.41
C PRO A 32 13.15 24.22 3.08
N GLY A 33 13.95 23.66 4.01
CA GLY A 33 15.06 24.38 4.65
C GLY A 33 14.88 24.77 6.11
N GLN A 34 13.76 24.48 6.77
CA GLN A 34 13.58 24.70 8.21
C GLN A 34 13.84 23.41 8.99
N HIS A 35 15.00 23.31 9.64
CA HIS A 35 15.35 22.23 10.55
C HIS A 35 15.20 22.69 12.00
N HIS A 36 14.39 21.95 12.79
CA HIS A 36 14.43 22.08 14.25
C HIS A 36 15.43 21.08 14.83
N SER A 37 16.36 21.56 15.64
CA SER A 37 17.27 20.69 16.39
C SER A 37 16.53 20.09 17.60
N HIS A 38 16.26 18.81 17.58
CA HIS A 38 15.88 18.06 18.78
C HIS A 38 17.15 17.75 19.58
N SER A 39 17.30 18.39 20.74
CA SER A 39 18.39 18.10 21.69
C SER A 39 18.18 16.72 22.30
N GLY A 40 19.04 15.79 21.95
CA GLY A 40 19.26 14.59 22.71
C GLY A 40 19.22 13.28 21.92
N ILE A 41 20.22 12.99 21.16
CA ILE A 41 21.02 11.77 21.05
C ILE A 41 21.99 12.00 19.87
N SER A 42 23.23 12.35 20.18
CA SER A 42 24.31 12.36 19.19
C SER A 42 24.83 10.93 19.04
N TYR A 43 24.66 10.36 17.86
CA TYR A 43 25.36 9.12 17.48
C TYR A 43 26.72 9.48 16.90
N THR A 44 27.77 9.20 17.64
CA THR A 44 29.14 9.18 17.11
C THR A 44 29.40 7.77 16.57
N PRO A 45 29.77 7.58 15.30
CA PRO A 45 30.20 6.26 14.84
C PRO A 45 31.51 5.92 15.51
N VAL A 46 31.49 4.96 16.42
CA VAL A 46 32.70 4.39 16.99
C VAL A 46 33.20 3.31 16.04
N SER A 47 34.21 3.62 15.27
CA SER A 47 35.11 2.63 14.68
C SER A 47 35.97 2.08 15.80
N GLY A 48 35.61 0.94 16.38
CA GLY A 48 36.38 0.31 17.43
C GLY A 48 35.85 -1.09 17.70
N GLY A 49 36.75 -2.07 17.66
CA GLY A 49 36.46 -3.47 17.94
C GLY A 49 35.77 -3.65 19.29
N HIS A 50 34.74 -4.48 19.31
CA HIS A 50 34.02 -4.80 20.55
C HIS A 50 34.79 -5.84 21.34
N ALA A 51 35.17 -5.50 22.60
CA ALA A 51 35.65 -6.47 23.57
C ALA A 51 34.46 -6.98 24.40
N HIS A 52 34.24 -8.28 24.44
CA HIS A 52 33.24 -8.89 25.31
C HIS A 52 33.90 -9.91 26.26
N PRO A 53 33.46 -9.98 27.51
CA PRO A 53 33.99 -10.95 28.46
C PRO A 53 33.50 -12.36 28.11
N HIS A 54 34.39 -13.34 28.13
CA HIS A 54 34.06 -14.75 28.02
C HIS A 54 34.69 -15.54 29.15
N ARG A 55 34.06 -16.65 29.51
CA ARG A 55 34.49 -17.53 30.62
C ARG A 55 35.03 -18.82 30.05
N HIS A 56 36.23 -19.22 30.50
CA HIS A 56 36.79 -20.52 30.19
C HIS A 56 36.28 -21.62 31.14
N ALA A 57 36.49 -22.89 30.76
CA ALA A 57 36.08 -24.05 31.55
C ALA A 57 36.74 -24.15 32.91
N ASP A 58 37.87 -23.46 33.14
CA ASP A 58 38.60 -23.31 34.39
C ASP A 58 38.04 -22.21 35.33
N GLY A 59 36.96 -21.50 34.88
CA GLY A 59 36.32 -20.47 35.67
C GLY A 59 36.89 -19.07 35.55
N ILE A 60 37.98 -18.86 34.79
CA ILE A 60 38.63 -17.55 34.62
C ILE A 60 37.83 -16.72 33.59
N VAL A 61 37.52 -15.47 33.95
CA VAL A 61 36.84 -14.50 33.10
C VAL A 61 37.85 -13.40 32.71
N HIS A 62 38.05 -13.20 31.42
CA HIS A 62 38.83 -12.07 30.91
C HIS A 62 38.23 -11.54 29.58
N ALA A 63 38.61 -10.31 29.22
CA ALA A 63 38.21 -9.66 27.98
C ALA A 63 39.43 -9.28 27.16
N HIS A 64 39.44 -9.59 25.88
CA HIS A 64 40.48 -9.12 24.97
C HIS A 64 39.82 -8.77 23.59
N PRO A 65 40.42 -7.84 22.84
CA PRO A 65 39.88 -7.47 21.51
C PRO A 65 40.16 -8.59 20.50
N HIS A 66 39.14 -8.98 19.75
CA HIS A 66 39.25 -9.90 18.62
C HIS A 66 39.20 -9.14 17.30
N ALA A 67 40.18 -9.37 16.43
CA ALA A 67 40.10 -9.04 15.03
C ALA A 67 39.43 -10.22 14.32
N HIS A 68 38.28 -10.01 13.72
CA HIS A 68 37.61 -11.03 12.93
C HIS A 68 38.09 -10.95 11.48
N GLU A 69 38.94 -11.85 11.07
CA GLU A 69 39.06 -12.24 9.68
C GLU A 69 37.94 -13.25 9.42
N HIS A 70 37.01 -12.92 8.50
CA HIS A 70 36.00 -13.84 8.05
C HIS A 70 36.61 -14.91 7.16
N ALA A 71 36.85 -16.08 7.72
CA ALA A 71 36.97 -17.31 6.97
C ALA A 71 35.73 -18.16 7.27
N ASP A 72 34.99 -18.48 6.19
CA ASP A 72 33.88 -19.42 6.20
C ASP A 72 34.28 -20.72 6.91
N THR A 73 33.33 -21.20 7.69
CA THR A 73 33.05 -22.57 8.17
C THR A 73 32.97 -22.66 9.68
N ALA A 74 31.73 -22.80 10.18
CA ALA A 74 31.36 -23.86 11.14
C ALA A 74 29.88 -23.70 11.57
N LEU A 75 29.15 -24.72 11.25
CA LEU A 75 27.79 -25.03 11.72
C LEU A 75 27.76 -25.15 13.25
N HIS A 76 26.79 -24.50 13.89
CA HIS A 76 26.33 -24.91 15.21
C HIS A 76 24.90 -25.38 15.10
N ASP A 77 24.74 -26.71 15.26
CA ASP A 77 23.49 -27.40 15.50
C ASP A 77 22.81 -26.87 16.77
N VAL A 78 21.56 -26.48 16.66
CA VAL A 78 20.62 -26.47 17.76
C VAL A 78 19.29 -27.05 17.28
N ASP A 79 19.12 -28.29 17.68
CA ASP A 79 17.87 -29.01 17.91
C ASP A 79 16.92 -29.35 16.73
N GLY A 80 16.95 -30.61 16.51
CA GLY A 80 15.98 -31.59 16.00
C GLY A 80 14.76 -31.13 15.23
N THR A 81 14.84 -31.06 13.88
CA THR A 81 13.74 -31.42 13.01
C THR A 81 14.27 -32.12 11.75
N HIS A 82 13.67 -33.26 11.44
CA HIS A 82 14.03 -34.14 10.34
C HIS A 82 14.05 -33.43 8.99
N ASP A 83 15.23 -33.43 8.40
CA ASP A 83 15.50 -32.91 7.07
C ASP A 83 15.01 -33.91 6.01
N HIS A 84 13.98 -33.56 5.27
CA HIS A 84 13.67 -34.22 4.02
C HIS A 84 14.37 -33.48 2.90
N ALA A 85 15.51 -34.00 2.47
CA ALA A 85 16.24 -33.52 1.33
C ALA A 85 15.35 -33.49 0.07
N HIS A 86 14.92 -32.30 -0.32
CA HIS A 86 14.34 -32.03 -1.62
C HIS A 86 15.30 -31.16 -2.43
N ASP A 87 15.98 -31.81 -3.39
CA ASP A 87 16.41 -31.24 -4.67
C ASP A 87 17.20 -29.92 -4.61
N GLY A 88 18.36 -29.92 -3.95
CA GLY A 88 19.38 -28.87 -4.09
C GLY A 88 18.99 -27.47 -3.63
N ALA A 89 17.84 -27.28 -3.02
CA ALA A 89 17.39 -26.00 -2.49
C ALA A 89 17.85 -25.79 -1.05
N ILE A 90 18.49 -24.64 -0.77
CA ILE A 90 18.86 -24.23 0.58
C ILE A 90 17.68 -23.41 1.15
N HIS A 91 17.09 -23.89 2.24
CA HIS A 91 15.99 -23.22 2.93
C HIS A 91 16.51 -22.46 4.15
N TYR A 92 16.36 -21.14 4.16
CA TYR A 92 16.70 -20.27 5.30
C TYR A 92 15.53 -19.99 6.26
N GLY A 93 14.46 -20.76 6.21
CA GLY A 93 13.35 -20.65 7.16
C GLY A 93 12.03 -21.22 6.60
N HIS A 94 11.21 -21.76 7.51
CA HIS A 94 9.85 -22.21 7.27
C HIS A 94 8.89 -21.12 7.79
N GLY A 95 8.31 -20.30 6.91
CA GLY A 95 7.36 -19.25 7.28
C GLY A 95 7.06 -18.30 6.13
N PRO A 96 6.15 -17.35 6.30
CA PRO A 96 5.87 -16.33 5.30
C PRO A 96 7.14 -15.55 4.93
N ALA A 97 7.36 -15.33 3.65
CA ALA A 97 8.50 -14.57 3.15
C ALA A 97 8.58 -13.19 3.85
N GLY A 98 9.73 -12.85 4.40
CA GLY A 98 9.97 -11.55 5.06
C GLY A 98 9.96 -11.57 6.59
N ALA A 99 9.81 -12.73 7.23
CA ALA A 99 9.67 -12.83 8.70
C ALA A 99 10.99 -12.90 9.49
N HIS A 100 12.13 -12.45 8.94
CA HIS A 100 13.40 -12.52 9.66
C HIS A 100 14.06 -11.15 9.82
N ALA A 101 14.07 -10.63 11.06
CA ALA A 101 14.96 -9.56 11.48
C ALA A 101 15.97 -10.12 12.47
N PRO A 102 17.29 -9.97 12.24
CA PRO A 102 18.31 -10.46 13.17
C PRO A 102 18.07 -9.92 14.59
N GLY A 103 18.04 -10.82 15.59
CA GLY A 103 17.86 -10.45 17.00
C GLY A 103 16.42 -10.30 17.50
N MET A 104 15.39 -10.52 16.67
CA MET A 104 13.98 -10.52 17.10
C MET A 104 13.36 -11.92 17.02
N THR A 105 12.56 -12.27 18.03
CA THR A 105 11.78 -13.51 18.01
C THR A 105 10.62 -13.38 17.02
N GLN A 106 10.18 -14.48 16.42
CA GLN A 106 9.05 -14.52 15.48
C GLN A 106 7.76 -13.97 16.14
N SER A 107 7.52 -14.29 17.41
CA SER A 107 6.37 -13.77 18.15
C SER A 107 6.40 -12.24 18.29
N ARG A 108 7.57 -11.67 18.54
CA ARG A 108 7.74 -10.21 18.63
C ARG A 108 7.50 -9.53 17.29
N MET A 109 7.95 -10.13 16.19
CA MET A 109 7.73 -9.60 14.84
C MET A 109 6.25 -9.63 14.46
N VAL A 110 5.55 -10.74 14.73
CA VAL A 110 4.09 -10.85 14.49
C VAL A 110 3.33 -9.81 15.31
N GLN A 111 3.76 -9.53 16.56
CA GLN A 111 3.13 -8.50 17.37
C GLN A 111 3.32 -7.10 16.78
N ILE A 112 4.54 -6.74 16.39
CA ILE A 112 4.84 -5.45 15.74
C ILE A 112 4.01 -5.28 14.46
N GLU A 113 3.92 -6.33 13.63
CA GLU A 113 3.11 -6.31 12.41
C GLU A 113 1.63 -6.05 12.71
N ARG A 114 1.08 -6.74 13.70
CA ARG A 114 -0.32 -6.54 14.12
C ARG A 114 -0.56 -5.12 14.63
N ASP A 115 0.37 -4.58 15.42
CA ASP A 115 0.24 -3.23 15.98
C ASP A 115 0.28 -2.17 14.85
N ILE A 116 1.16 -2.34 13.85
CA ILE A 116 1.24 -1.47 12.67
C ILE A 116 -0.05 -1.55 11.85
N LEU A 117 -0.53 -2.74 11.54
CA LEU A 117 -1.76 -2.93 10.76
C LEU A 117 -2.99 -2.41 11.51
N SER A 118 -3.09 -2.65 12.82
CA SER A 118 -4.19 -2.14 13.65
C SER A 118 -4.23 -0.61 13.66
N LYS A 119 -3.06 0.05 13.74
CA LYS A 119 -2.97 1.51 13.64
C LYS A 119 -3.41 2.00 12.26
N ASN A 120 -2.95 1.33 11.20
CA ASN A 120 -3.36 1.63 9.83
C ASN A 120 -4.88 1.51 9.65
N ASP A 121 -5.49 0.43 10.17
CA ASP A 121 -6.92 0.17 10.06
C ASP A 121 -7.77 1.26 10.73
N GLY A 122 -7.26 1.85 11.82
CA GLY A 122 -7.88 3.01 12.45
C GLY A 122 -7.94 4.23 11.52
N TYR A 123 -6.86 4.55 10.82
CA TYR A 123 -6.82 5.61 9.81
C TYR A 123 -7.65 5.26 8.57
N ALA A 124 -7.58 4.01 8.11
CA ALA A 124 -8.39 3.52 6.99
C ALA A 124 -9.89 3.66 7.27
N GLY A 125 -10.33 3.37 8.51
CA GLY A 125 -11.71 3.59 8.95
C GLY A 125 -12.13 5.05 8.86
N GLN A 126 -11.28 5.98 9.29
CA GLN A 126 -11.54 7.42 9.18
C GLN A 126 -11.63 7.87 7.72
N ASN A 127 -10.69 7.44 6.86
CA ASN A 127 -10.70 7.74 5.44
C ASN A 127 -11.98 7.21 4.79
N ARG A 128 -12.37 5.97 5.08
CA ARG A 128 -13.59 5.34 4.54
C ARG A 128 -14.84 6.10 4.92
N THR A 129 -14.94 6.52 6.19
CA THR A 129 -16.07 7.34 6.66
C THR A 129 -16.15 8.64 5.89
N ARG A 130 -15.05 9.38 5.78
CA ARG A 130 -14.98 10.63 5.02
C ARG A 130 -15.36 10.44 3.56
N LEU A 131 -14.79 9.44 2.88
CA LEU A 131 -15.07 9.15 1.47
C LEU A 131 -16.56 8.80 1.27
N ALA A 132 -17.15 8.02 2.19
CA ALA A 132 -18.57 7.66 2.13
C ALA A 132 -19.48 8.88 2.35
N GLU A 133 -19.17 9.76 3.32
CA GLU A 133 -19.91 10.99 3.58
C GLU A 133 -19.88 11.96 2.40
N GLN A 134 -18.76 12.00 1.68
CA GLN A 134 -18.59 12.82 0.49
C GLN A 134 -19.08 12.14 -0.81
N GLY A 135 -19.49 10.87 -0.77
CA GLY A 135 -19.91 10.12 -1.96
C GLY A 135 -18.77 9.81 -2.92
N ILE A 136 -17.54 9.84 -2.46
CA ILE A 136 -16.35 9.61 -3.28
C ILE A 136 -16.14 8.11 -3.46
N PHE A 137 -16.07 7.67 -4.71
CA PHE A 137 -15.71 6.31 -5.08
C PHE A 137 -14.19 6.20 -5.21
N ALA A 138 -13.54 5.63 -4.21
CA ALA A 138 -12.08 5.54 -4.13
C ALA A 138 -11.57 4.15 -4.52
N LEU A 139 -10.55 4.10 -5.36
CA LEU A 139 -9.88 2.88 -5.80
C LEU A 139 -8.40 2.92 -5.48
N ASN A 140 -7.85 1.79 -4.99
CA ASN A 140 -6.43 1.59 -4.78
C ASN A 140 -5.88 0.70 -5.91
N LEU A 141 -5.10 1.29 -6.83
CA LEU A 141 -4.49 0.61 -7.98
C LEU A 141 -3.12 0.05 -7.57
N VAL A 142 -3.00 -1.26 -7.57
CA VAL A 142 -1.80 -1.99 -7.15
C VAL A 142 -1.26 -2.88 -8.25
N SER A 143 0.06 -2.98 -8.38
CA SER A 143 0.69 -3.82 -9.42
C SER A 143 2.18 -4.02 -9.19
N SER A 144 2.78 -4.88 -9.99
CA SER A 144 4.24 -4.87 -10.20
C SER A 144 4.70 -3.58 -10.89
N PRO A 145 5.96 -3.18 -10.73
CA PRO A 145 6.56 -2.14 -11.58
C PRO A 145 6.45 -2.50 -13.06
N GLY A 146 6.20 -1.50 -13.92
CA GLY A 146 6.13 -1.70 -15.36
C GLY A 146 4.85 -2.39 -15.89
N SER A 147 3.84 -2.66 -15.06
CA SER A 147 2.55 -3.22 -15.50
C SER A 147 1.70 -2.26 -16.35
N GLY A 148 2.04 -0.97 -16.34
CA GLY A 148 1.34 0.07 -17.10
C GLY A 148 0.25 0.81 -16.31
N LYS A 149 0.32 0.83 -14.96
CA LYS A 149 -0.62 1.56 -14.08
C LYS A 149 -0.86 2.99 -14.53
N THR A 150 0.19 3.81 -14.58
CA THR A 150 0.12 5.23 -14.92
C THR A 150 -0.47 5.46 -16.32
N THR A 151 -0.10 4.62 -17.31
CA THR A 151 -0.66 4.72 -18.67
C THR A 151 -2.15 4.41 -18.69
N LEU A 152 -2.57 3.35 -17.97
CA LEU A 152 -3.98 2.98 -17.82
C LEU A 152 -4.75 4.08 -17.09
N LEU A 153 -4.18 4.65 -16.04
CA LEU A 153 -4.76 5.73 -15.25
C LEU A 153 -4.96 6.98 -16.10
N CYS A 154 -3.93 7.45 -16.81
CA CYS A 154 -4.04 8.62 -17.70
C CYS A 154 -5.12 8.42 -18.77
N ARG A 155 -5.18 7.25 -19.41
CA ARG A 155 -6.23 6.94 -20.38
C ARG A 155 -7.63 6.92 -19.76
N THR A 156 -7.78 6.38 -18.57
CA THR A 156 -9.03 6.38 -17.82
C THR A 156 -9.50 7.81 -17.54
N ILE A 157 -8.60 8.68 -17.10
CA ILE A 157 -8.88 10.09 -16.85
C ILE A 157 -9.34 10.77 -18.14
N GLU A 158 -8.60 10.62 -19.24
CA GLU A 158 -8.94 11.24 -20.52
C GLU A 158 -10.34 10.82 -21.01
N ALA A 159 -10.72 9.57 -20.78
CA ALA A 159 -12.03 9.06 -21.18
C ALA A 159 -13.19 9.56 -20.30
N LEU A 160 -12.94 9.84 -19.00
CA LEU A 160 -14.00 10.12 -18.02
C LEU A 160 -14.06 11.57 -17.54
N LYS A 161 -13.01 12.37 -17.67
CA LYS A 161 -12.91 13.74 -17.08
C LYS A 161 -13.98 14.72 -17.54
N SER A 162 -14.63 14.47 -18.69
CA SER A 162 -15.75 15.28 -19.17
C SER A 162 -17.10 14.88 -18.54
N ARG A 163 -17.17 13.72 -17.88
CA ARG A 163 -18.40 13.14 -17.32
C ARG A 163 -18.36 13.00 -15.80
N LEU A 164 -17.17 12.81 -15.24
CA LEU A 164 -16.95 12.64 -13.80
C LEU A 164 -15.93 13.64 -13.29
N SER A 165 -16.14 14.13 -12.08
CA SER A 165 -15.08 14.78 -11.32
C SER A 165 -14.09 13.72 -10.89
N ILE A 166 -12.80 13.89 -11.20
CA ILE A 166 -11.73 12.93 -10.91
C ILE A 166 -10.63 13.62 -10.13
N ALA A 167 -10.11 12.93 -9.12
CA ALA A 167 -8.92 13.34 -8.40
C ALA A 167 -7.96 12.14 -8.29
N VAL A 168 -6.66 12.41 -8.17
CA VAL A 168 -5.64 11.37 -8.11
C VAL A 168 -4.70 11.59 -6.94
N ILE A 169 -4.40 10.52 -6.21
CA ILE A 169 -3.26 10.43 -5.29
C ILE A 169 -2.27 9.46 -5.92
N GLU A 170 -1.04 9.90 -6.13
CA GLU A 170 0.02 9.09 -6.71
C GLU A 170 1.10 8.85 -5.66
N GLY A 171 1.48 7.58 -5.44
CA GLY A 171 2.54 7.16 -4.54
C GLY A 171 3.75 6.66 -5.28
N ASP A 172 4.89 7.36 -5.15
CA ASP A 172 6.16 6.91 -5.70
C ASP A 172 7.29 7.05 -4.65
N GLN A 173 8.40 6.36 -4.89
CA GLN A 173 9.54 6.37 -3.98
C GLN A 173 10.42 7.61 -4.16
N GLN A 174 10.66 8.07 -5.40
CA GLN A 174 11.66 9.11 -5.66
C GLN A 174 11.37 10.05 -6.84
N THR A 175 10.50 9.66 -7.80
CA THR A 175 10.35 10.41 -9.04
C THR A 175 9.03 11.16 -9.13
N SER A 176 8.99 12.26 -9.88
CA SER A 176 7.78 13.03 -10.16
C SER A 176 7.19 12.75 -11.56
N TYR A 177 7.82 11.87 -12.33
CA TYR A 177 7.44 11.67 -13.76
C TYR A 177 6.00 11.19 -13.92
N ASP A 178 5.57 10.23 -13.10
CA ASP A 178 4.20 9.70 -13.20
C ASP A 178 3.18 10.74 -12.71
N ALA A 179 3.48 11.46 -11.63
CA ALA A 179 2.65 12.57 -11.18
C ALA A 179 2.54 13.70 -12.22
N GLU A 180 3.64 14.03 -12.92
CA GLU A 180 3.63 15.02 -14.00
C GLU A 180 2.76 14.56 -15.17
N ARG A 181 2.89 13.31 -15.59
CA ARG A 181 2.02 12.71 -16.62
C ARG A 181 0.52 12.79 -16.24
N ILE A 182 0.21 12.52 -14.99
CA ILE A 182 -1.17 12.63 -14.50
C ILE A 182 -1.63 14.08 -14.50
N ARG A 183 -0.81 15.03 -14.03
CA ARG A 183 -1.13 16.46 -14.02
C ARG A 183 -1.39 17.02 -15.44
N THR A 184 -0.70 16.50 -16.46
CA THR A 184 -0.97 16.92 -17.86
C THR A 184 -2.38 16.58 -18.33
N THR A 185 -3.10 15.67 -17.68
CA THR A 185 -4.52 15.38 -17.97
C THR A 185 -5.45 16.49 -17.52
N GLY A 186 -4.99 17.40 -16.64
CA GLY A 186 -5.74 18.54 -16.14
C GLY A 186 -6.62 18.26 -14.92
N VAL A 187 -6.59 17.06 -14.35
CA VAL A 187 -7.32 16.74 -13.11
C VAL A 187 -6.46 17.08 -11.87
N PRO A 188 -7.08 17.39 -10.72
CA PRO A 188 -6.36 17.54 -9.46
C PRO A 188 -5.56 16.25 -9.14
N ALA A 189 -4.25 16.38 -8.98
CA ALA A 189 -3.37 15.28 -8.68
C ALA A 189 -2.35 15.68 -7.60
N LEU A 190 -2.19 14.84 -6.58
CA LEU A 190 -1.27 15.03 -5.48
C LEU A 190 -0.32 13.83 -5.39
N GLN A 191 0.96 14.11 -5.29
CA GLN A 191 1.99 13.10 -5.12
C GLN A 191 2.37 12.92 -3.65
N ILE A 192 2.51 11.66 -3.25
CA ILE A 192 3.12 11.25 -1.99
C ILE A 192 4.46 10.60 -2.31
N ASN A 193 5.55 11.23 -1.89
CA ASN A 193 6.86 10.60 -1.96
C ASN A 193 7.05 9.74 -0.70
N THR A 194 7.12 8.43 -0.89
CA THR A 194 7.26 7.47 0.20
C THR A 194 8.71 7.26 0.65
N GLY A 195 9.68 7.88 -0.03
CA GLY A 195 11.11 7.71 0.27
C GLY A 195 11.52 6.24 0.20
N LYS A 196 11.89 5.63 1.32
CA LYS A 196 12.22 4.20 1.41
C LYS A 196 10.99 3.30 1.53
N GLY A 197 9.79 3.86 1.70
CA GLY A 197 8.55 3.11 1.78
C GLY A 197 8.19 2.46 0.45
N CYS A 198 7.75 1.22 0.48
CA CYS A 198 7.38 0.45 -0.71
C CYS A 198 5.87 0.38 -0.94
N HIS A 199 5.08 1.19 -0.23
CA HIS A 199 3.62 1.28 -0.34
C HIS A 199 3.11 2.57 0.32
N LEU A 200 1.86 2.93 0.02
CA LEU A 200 1.10 3.93 0.75
C LEU A 200 0.42 3.30 1.97
N ASP A 201 0.27 4.07 3.04
CA ASP A 201 -0.56 3.73 4.20
C ASP A 201 -1.77 4.68 4.33
N ALA A 202 -2.70 4.34 5.21
CA ALA A 202 -3.93 5.12 5.38
C ALA A 202 -3.70 6.49 6.00
N CYS A 203 -2.66 6.68 6.80
CA CYS A 203 -2.29 7.99 7.38
C CYS A 203 -1.83 8.95 6.28
N MET A 204 -0.93 8.47 5.38
CA MET A 204 -0.47 9.21 4.22
C MET A 204 -1.62 9.62 3.30
N VAL A 205 -2.53 8.67 3.01
CA VAL A 205 -3.72 8.94 2.19
C VAL A 205 -4.67 9.92 2.88
N GLY A 206 -4.86 9.81 4.20
CA GLY A 206 -5.67 10.76 4.97
C GLY A 206 -5.14 12.20 4.90
N ALA A 207 -3.83 12.38 5.03
CA ALA A 207 -3.18 13.69 4.86
C ALA A 207 -3.32 14.21 3.43
N ALA A 208 -3.16 13.33 2.43
CA ALA A 208 -3.35 13.67 1.03
C ALA A 208 -4.80 14.08 0.72
N LEU A 209 -5.80 13.39 1.28
CA LEU A 209 -7.21 13.75 1.16
C LEU A 209 -7.54 15.13 1.74
N GLN A 210 -6.88 15.52 2.83
CA GLN A 210 -7.05 16.85 3.41
C GLN A 210 -6.50 17.95 2.49
N LYS A 211 -5.33 17.72 1.89
CA LYS A 211 -4.65 18.69 1.01
C LYS A 211 -5.30 18.77 -0.37
N LEU A 212 -5.62 17.61 -0.96
CA LEU A 212 -6.22 17.50 -2.30
C LEU A 212 -7.67 18.00 -2.32
N ALA A 213 -8.41 17.81 -1.22
CA ALA A 213 -9.82 18.15 -1.05
C ALA A 213 -10.68 17.76 -2.27
N PRO A 214 -10.74 16.48 -2.65
CA PRO A 214 -11.49 16.05 -3.83
C PRO A 214 -12.95 16.46 -3.72
N ALA A 215 -13.57 16.75 -4.85
CA ALA A 215 -14.98 17.17 -4.91
C ALA A 215 -15.89 16.03 -4.42
N ASP A 216 -17.03 16.42 -3.86
CA ASP A 216 -18.10 15.46 -3.52
C ASP A 216 -18.56 14.72 -4.78
N ASP A 217 -19.00 13.47 -4.59
CA ASP A 217 -19.49 12.58 -5.65
C ASP A 217 -18.49 12.32 -6.79
N SER A 218 -17.19 12.39 -6.47
CA SER A 218 -16.08 12.20 -7.42
C SER A 218 -15.54 10.78 -7.43
N LEU A 219 -14.73 10.49 -8.47
CA LEU A 219 -13.87 9.32 -8.57
C LEU A 219 -12.47 9.69 -8.03
N LEU A 220 -12.01 8.96 -7.02
CA LEU A 220 -10.63 9.06 -6.52
C LEU A 220 -9.83 7.85 -6.95
N LEU A 221 -8.78 8.08 -7.71
CA LEU A 221 -7.83 7.04 -8.10
C LEU A 221 -6.56 7.17 -7.27
N ILE A 222 -6.23 6.14 -6.50
CA ILE A 222 -4.99 6.07 -5.71
C ILE A 222 -4.04 5.13 -6.45
N GLU A 223 -3.00 5.67 -7.07
CA GLU A 223 -1.92 4.89 -7.67
C GLU A 223 -0.92 4.54 -6.59
N ASN A 224 -0.83 3.27 -6.22
CA ASN A 224 0.13 2.79 -5.22
C ASN A 224 1.50 2.55 -5.85
N VAL A 225 2.54 2.53 -5.00
CA VAL A 225 3.89 2.13 -5.40
C VAL A 225 3.87 0.77 -6.08
N GLY A 226 4.73 0.58 -7.09
CA GLY A 226 4.85 -0.69 -7.82
C GLY A 226 5.35 -1.83 -6.94
N ASN A 227 4.43 -2.52 -6.24
CA ASN A 227 4.73 -3.62 -5.34
C ASN A 227 3.48 -4.52 -5.17
N LEU A 228 3.66 -5.86 -5.17
CA LEU A 228 2.58 -6.82 -4.98
C LEU A 228 2.57 -7.46 -3.58
N VAL A 229 3.50 -7.12 -2.70
CA VAL A 229 3.62 -7.72 -1.36
C VAL A 229 3.05 -6.76 -0.31
N CYS A 230 3.74 -5.66 -0.05
CA CYS A 230 3.39 -4.76 1.05
C CYS A 230 1.99 -4.14 0.94
N PRO A 231 1.53 -3.63 -0.23
CA PRO A 231 0.21 -3.00 -0.33
C PRO A 231 -0.97 -3.96 -0.11
N ALA A 232 -0.72 -5.29 -0.13
CA ALA A 232 -1.78 -6.28 0.07
C ALA A 232 -2.45 -6.16 1.44
N ALA A 233 -1.65 -5.98 2.49
CA ALA A 233 -2.11 -5.94 3.88
C ALA A 233 -2.62 -4.56 4.32
N PHE A 234 -2.28 -3.49 3.58
CA PHE A 234 -2.65 -2.12 3.96
C PHE A 234 -3.95 -1.70 3.29
N ASP A 235 -4.97 -1.50 4.10
CA ASP A 235 -6.23 -0.85 3.73
C ASP A 235 -6.01 0.67 3.79
N LEU A 236 -6.41 1.40 2.75
CA LEU A 236 -6.29 2.86 2.68
C LEU A 236 -7.62 3.57 2.96
N GLY A 237 -8.71 2.81 3.13
CA GLY A 237 -10.09 3.29 3.21
C GLY A 237 -10.80 3.30 1.86
N GLU A 238 -10.19 2.72 0.83
CA GLU A 238 -10.73 2.58 -0.51
C GLU A 238 -12.00 1.70 -0.57
N ALA A 239 -12.85 1.91 -1.58
CA ALA A 239 -13.98 1.03 -1.85
C ALA A 239 -13.52 -0.31 -2.44
N HIS A 240 -12.54 -0.26 -3.34
CA HIS A 240 -11.99 -1.44 -3.99
C HIS A 240 -10.47 -1.33 -4.17
N LYS A 241 -9.79 -2.46 -3.94
CA LYS A 241 -8.41 -2.68 -4.37
C LYS A 241 -8.44 -3.34 -5.74
N VAL A 242 -7.76 -2.75 -6.73
CA VAL A 242 -7.70 -3.19 -8.12
C VAL A 242 -6.28 -3.64 -8.42
N ALA A 243 -6.09 -4.95 -8.65
CA ALA A 243 -4.81 -5.51 -9.04
C ALA A 243 -4.62 -5.40 -10.55
N ILE A 244 -3.50 -4.83 -11.00
CA ILE A 244 -3.17 -4.74 -12.42
C ILE A 244 -2.05 -5.75 -12.71
N LEU A 245 -2.35 -6.73 -13.55
CA LEU A 245 -1.42 -7.73 -14.05
C LEU A 245 -1.18 -7.50 -15.54
N SER A 246 0.07 -7.45 -15.98
CA SER A 246 0.41 -7.31 -17.38
C SER A 246 0.68 -8.68 -18.02
N VAL A 247 0.29 -8.89 -19.28
CA VAL A 247 0.64 -10.08 -20.06
C VAL A 247 2.14 -10.22 -20.32
N THR A 248 2.92 -9.21 -20.00
CA THR A 248 4.40 -9.25 -20.06
C THR A 248 5.04 -9.78 -18.76
N GLU A 249 4.21 -10.15 -17.77
CA GLU A 249 4.62 -10.77 -16.53
C GLU A 249 4.36 -12.31 -16.60
N GLY A 250 4.53 -13.04 -15.50
CA GLY A 250 4.23 -14.47 -15.47
C GLY A 250 2.75 -14.75 -15.15
N GLU A 251 2.13 -15.71 -15.79
CA GLU A 251 0.78 -16.18 -15.49
C GLU A 251 0.63 -16.79 -14.09
N ASP A 252 1.74 -17.13 -13.46
CA ASP A 252 1.82 -17.67 -12.08
C ASP A 252 1.87 -16.58 -10.98
N LYS A 253 1.88 -15.30 -11.35
CA LYS A 253 1.90 -14.18 -10.42
C LYS A 253 0.79 -14.26 -9.35
N PRO A 254 -0.47 -14.63 -9.66
CA PRO A 254 -1.49 -14.78 -8.63
C PRO A 254 -1.15 -15.84 -7.58
N LEU A 255 -0.48 -16.91 -7.96
CA LEU A 255 -0.03 -17.96 -7.02
C LEU A 255 1.21 -17.53 -6.23
N LYS A 256 2.09 -16.71 -6.81
CA LYS A 256 3.29 -16.18 -6.14
C LYS A 256 2.96 -15.07 -5.12
N TYR A 257 1.91 -14.30 -5.38
CA TYR A 257 1.48 -13.16 -4.56
C TYR A 257 0.01 -13.29 -4.13
N PRO A 258 -0.36 -14.41 -3.47
CA PRO A 258 -1.77 -14.74 -3.23
C PRO A 258 -2.49 -13.69 -2.38
N ASP A 259 -1.82 -13.04 -1.45
CA ASP A 259 -2.44 -12.07 -0.54
C ASP A 259 -2.92 -10.83 -1.30
N MET A 260 -2.19 -10.38 -2.32
CA MET A 260 -2.62 -9.27 -3.17
C MET A 260 -3.89 -9.59 -3.95
N PHE A 261 -3.95 -10.75 -4.61
CA PHE A 261 -5.12 -11.15 -5.39
C PHE A 261 -6.31 -11.54 -4.51
N ARG A 262 -6.06 -12.00 -3.28
CA ARG A 262 -7.12 -12.22 -2.28
C ARG A 262 -7.73 -10.92 -1.80
N ALA A 263 -6.93 -9.87 -1.61
CA ALA A 263 -7.38 -8.56 -1.17
C ALA A 263 -8.05 -7.74 -2.29
N ALA A 264 -7.77 -8.06 -3.57
CA ALA A 264 -8.34 -7.37 -4.70
C ALA A 264 -9.79 -7.84 -4.99
N SER A 265 -10.66 -6.91 -5.36
CA SER A 265 -12.00 -7.21 -5.87
C SER A 265 -12.05 -7.30 -7.40
N LEU A 266 -11.10 -6.66 -8.07
CA LEU A 266 -10.96 -6.65 -9.52
C LEU A 266 -9.50 -6.86 -9.93
N MET A 267 -9.27 -7.66 -10.97
CA MET A 267 -8.01 -7.75 -11.68
C MET A 267 -8.16 -7.16 -13.09
N LEU A 268 -7.36 -6.16 -13.41
CA LEU A 268 -7.19 -5.68 -14.79
C LEU A 268 -6.02 -6.42 -15.41
N LEU A 269 -6.30 -7.24 -16.43
CA LEU A 269 -5.28 -7.93 -17.22
C LEU A 269 -4.89 -7.02 -18.38
N ASN A 270 -3.79 -6.30 -18.21
CA ASN A 270 -3.38 -5.21 -19.08
C ASN A 270 -2.39 -5.64 -20.17
N LYS A 271 -2.25 -4.81 -21.19
CA LYS A 271 -1.39 -4.98 -22.38
C LYS A 271 -1.77 -6.20 -23.22
N ILE A 272 -3.08 -6.53 -23.30
CA ILE A 272 -3.55 -7.68 -24.09
C ILE A 272 -3.21 -7.59 -25.57
N ASP A 273 -2.96 -6.37 -26.08
CA ASP A 273 -2.42 -6.11 -27.41
C ASP A 273 -1.08 -6.78 -27.66
N LEU A 274 -0.33 -7.12 -26.62
CA LEU A 274 0.96 -7.81 -26.73
C LEU A 274 0.85 -9.34 -26.75
N LEU A 275 -0.35 -9.91 -26.54
CA LEU A 275 -0.55 -11.38 -26.52
C LEU A 275 0.03 -12.09 -27.75
N PRO A 276 -0.07 -11.54 -28.99
CA PRO A 276 0.54 -12.20 -30.16
C PRO A 276 2.08 -12.26 -30.12
N TYR A 277 2.74 -11.50 -29.24
CA TYR A 277 4.19 -11.35 -29.19
C TYR A 277 4.83 -11.94 -27.94
N VAL A 278 4.02 -12.46 -26.99
CA VAL A 278 4.48 -13.04 -25.73
C VAL A 278 3.93 -14.44 -25.54
N SER A 279 4.65 -15.29 -24.81
CA SER A 279 4.22 -16.65 -24.50
C SER A 279 3.32 -16.73 -23.26
N PHE A 280 2.46 -15.73 -23.03
CA PHE A 280 1.58 -15.63 -21.88
C PHE A 280 0.27 -16.43 -22.11
N LYS A 281 -0.06 -17.30 -21.17
CA LYS A 281 -1.30 -18.11 -21.20
C LYS A 281 -2.40 -17.41 -20.41
N LEU A 282 -3.20 -16.61 -21.10
CA LEU A 282 -4.24 -15.77 -20.53
C LEU A 282 -5.22 -16.53 -19.64
N GLU A 283 -5.78 -17.65 -20.15
CA GLU A 283 -6.78 -18.43 -19.40
C GLU A 283 -6.16 -19.07 -18.14
N LEU A 284 -4.89 -19.47 -18.19
CA LEU A 284 -4.16 -20.00 -17.04
C LEU A 284 -3.96 -18.92 -15.95
N ALA A 285 -3.64 -17.70 -16.35
CA ALA A 285 -3.52 -16.59 -15.39
C ALA A 285 -4.86 -16.29 -14.68
N ILE A 286 -5.97 -16.34 -15.43
CA ILE A 286 -7.32 -16.15 -14.88
C ILE A 286 -7.68 -17.31 -13.94
N GLU A 287 -7.37 -18.55 -14.32
CA GLU A 287 -7.56 -19.73 -13.47
C GLU A 287 -6.79 -19.59 -12.15
N HIS A 288 -5.50 -19.24 -12.21
CA HIS A 288 -4.67 -19.02 -11.03
C HIS A 288 -5.24 -17.91 -10.13
N ALA A 289 -5.69 -16.81 -10.71
CA ALA A 289 -6.27 -15.70 -9.96
C ALA A 289 -7.58 -16.12 -9.27
N ARG A 290 -8.47 -16.84 -9.96
CA ARG A 290 -9.72 -17.36 -9.40
C ARG A 290 -9.50 -18.48 -8.37
N ARG A 291 -8.43 -19.26 -8.50
CA ARG A 291 -8.04 -20.25 -7.48
C ARG A 291 -7.69 -19.58 -6.15
N VAL A 292 -7.07 -18.41 -6.20
CA VAL A 292 -6.72 -17.59 -5.01
C VAL A 292 -7.94 -16.84 -4.47
N ASN A 293 -8.75 -16.28 -5.37
CA ASN A 293 -9.95 -15.52 -5.04
C ASN A 293 -11.08 -15.83 -6.03
N PRO A 294 -11.99 -16.75 -5.68
CA PRO A 294 -13.10 -17.14 -6.55
C PRO A 294 -14.07 -15.99 -6.91
N ALA A 295 -14.13 -14.94 -6.09
CA ALA A 295 -14.99 -13.79 -6.31
C ALA A 295 -14.31 -12.69 -7.15
N LEU A 296 -13.04 -12.87 -7.53
CA LEU A 296 -12.27 -11.87 -8.26
C LEU A 296 -12.86 -11.64 -9.65
N GLN A 297 -13.29 -10.41 -9.92
CA GLN A 297 -13.65 -9.98 -11.26
C GLN A 297 -12.39 -9.81 -12.11
N VAL A 298 -12.49 -10.09 -13.41
CA VAL A 298 -11.36 -9.96 -14.33
C VAL A 298 -11.83 -9.22 -15.57
N ILE A 299 -11.18 -8.09 -15.86
CA ILE A 299 -11.39 -7.32 -17.08
C ILE A 299 -10.08 -7.32 -17.86
N LYS A 300 -10.15 -7.66 -19.17
CA LYS A 300 -9.01 -7.67 -20.08
C LYS A 300 -8.93 -6.33 -20.78
N VAL A 301 -7.78 -5.65 -20.72
CA VAL A 301 -7.64 -4.29 -21.25
C VAL A 301 -6.31 -4.09 -21.96
N SER A 302 -6.31 -3.18 -22.92
CA SER A 302 -5.09 -2.54 -23.44
C SER A 302 -5.17 -1.04 -23.21
N ALA A 303 -4.32 -0.51 -22.36
CA ALA A 303 -4.20 0.93 -22.17
C ALA A 303 -3.69 1.64 -23.44
N THR A 304 -3.05 0.92 -24.38
CA THR A 304 -2.51 1.45 -25.64
C THR A 304 -3.56 1.47 -26.74
N THR A 305 -4.19 0.34 -27.04
CA THR A 305 -5.17 0.24 -28.14
C THR A 305 -6.58 0.65 -27.72
N GLY A 306 -6.94 0.46 -26.46
CA GLY A 306 -8.29 0.68 -25.95
C GLY A 306 -9.17 -0.55 -25.99
N GLU A 307 -8.63 -1.69 -26.40
CA GLU A 307 -9.38 -2.95 -26.35
C GLU A 307 -9.79 -3.26 -24.91
N GLY A 308 -11.08 -3.65 -24.73
CA GLY A 308 -11.66 -3.95 -23.41
C GLY A 308 -11.87 -2.75 -22.49
N PHE A 309 -11.53 -1.53 -22.94
CA PHE A 309 -11.56 -0.35 -22.08
C PHE A 309 -12.98 0.07 -21.69
N ASP A 310 -13.96 -0.15 -22.56
CA ASP A 310 -15.35 0.18 -22.27
C ASP A 310 -15.92 -0.61 -21.08
N GLU A 311 -15.52 -1.87 -20.91
CA GLU A 311 -15.93 -2.68 -19.75
C GLU A 311 -15.38 -2.08 -18.46
N TRP A 312 -14.10 -1.64 -18.45
CA TRP A 312 -13.48 -0.94 -17.33
C TRP A 312 -14.16 0.38 -17.02
N LEU A 313 -14.44 1.22 -18.03
CA LEU A 313 -15.11 2.50 -17.85
C LEU A 313 -16.53 2.33 -17.30
N ASN A 314 -17.31 1.38 -17.84
CA ASN A 314 -18.63 1.06 -17.35
C ASN A 314 -18.61 0.58 -15.89
N TRP A 315 -17.62 -0.21 -15.51
CA TRP A 315 -17.44 -0.67 -14.13
C TRP A 315 -17.17 0.52 -13.18
N LEU A 316 -16.36 1.49 -13.60
CA LEU A 316 -16.11 2.72 -12.84
C LEU A 316 -17.37 3.57 -12.68
N GLU A 317 -18.09 3.82 -13.76
CA GLU A 317 -19.30 4.63 -13.74
C GLU A 317 -20.39 3.99 -12.87
N ALA A 318 -20.54 2.67 -12.95
CA ALA A 318 -21.46 1.93 -12.08
C ALA A 318 -21.09 2.03 -10.60
N GLY A 319 -19.79 1.95 -10.28
CA GLY A 319 -19.27 2.13 -8.93
C GLY A 319 -19.53 3.53 -8.39
N CYS A 320 -19.25 4.58 -9.17
CA CYS A 320 -19.55 5.96 -8.81
C CYS A 320 -21.06 6.16 -8.56
N ALA A 321 -21.91 5.66 -9.45
CA ALA A 321 -23.36 5.77 -9.31
C ALA A 321 -23.87 5.05 -8.05
N ALA A 322 -23.34 3.87 -7.74
CA ALA A 322 -23.69 3.13 -6.52
C ALA A 322 -23.27 3.87 -5.25
N GLN A 323 -22.08 4.47 -5.25
CA GLN A 323 -21.59 5.26 -4.11
C GLN A 323 -22.44 6.51 -3.87
N GLN A 324 -22.79 7.23 -4.93
CA GLN A 324 -23.67 8.39 -4.86
C GLN A 324 -25.07 8.03 -4.37
N ALA A 325 -25.65 6.93 -4.86
CA ALA A 325 -26.95 6.44 -4.40
C ALA A 325 -26.92 6.08 -2.91
N SER A 326 -25.87 5.42 -2.43
CA SER A 326 -25.69 5.10 -1.01
C SER A 326 -25.63 6.35 -0.13
N ARG A 327 -24.87 7.36 -0.54
CA ARG A 327 -24.80 8.67 0.13
C ARG A 327 -26.17 9.34 0.20
N GLN A 328 -26.92 9.33 -0.89
CA GLN A 328 -28.24 9.95 -0.95
C GLN A 328 -29.25 9.30 0.00
N VAL A 329 -29.24 7.97 0.09
CA VAL A 329 -30.05 7.22 1.07
C VAL A 329 -29.71 7.64 2.50
N THR A 330 -28.41 7.76 2.81
CA THR A 330 -27.94 8.20 4.13
C THR A 330 -28.39 9.62 4.46
N ILE A 331 -28.27 10.55 3.52
CA ILE A 331 -28.72 11.96 3.70
C ILE A 331 -30.23 12.02 3.97
N VAL A 332 -31.04 11.28 3.22
CA VAL A 332 -32.50 11.22 3.41
C VAL A 332 -32.83 10.65 4.80
N ALA A 333 -32.16 9.57 5.20
CA ALA A 333 -32.35 8.97 6.52
C ALA A 333 -32.01 9.93 7.66
N LEU A 334 -30.89 10.66 7.53
CA LEU A 334 -30.46 11.67 8.53
C LEU A 334 -31.44 12.84 8.60
N LYS A 335 -31.91 13.39 7.47
CA LYS A 335 -32.92 14.46 7.42
C LYS A 335 -34.21 14.03 8.11
N ARG A 336 -34.68 12.81 7.85
CA ARG A 336 -35.86 12.23 8.54
C ARG A 336 -35.66 12.15 10.04
N ARG A 337 -34.46 11.69 10.48
CA ARG A 337 -34.16 11.58 11.91
C ARG A 337 -34.07 12.93 12.61
N ILE A 338 -33.52 13.95 11.95
CA ILE A 338 -33.48 15.32 12.45
C ILE A 338 -34.90 15.83 12.66
N ALA A 339 -35.78 15.72 11.64
CA ALA A 339 -37.17 16.16 11.75
C ALA A 339 -37.95 15.45 12.88
N GLU A 340 -37.68 14.17 13.08
CA GLU A 340 -38.28 13.39 14.20
C GLU A 340 -37.84 13.94 15.58
N LEU A 341 -36.52 14.23 15.71
CA LEU A 341 -35.96 14.75 16.96
C LEU A 341 -36.44 16.18 17.25
N GLU A 342 -36.51 17.03 16.23
CA GLU A 342 -37.06 18.38 16.35
C GLU A 342 -38.53 18.34 16.79
N GLY A 343 -39.34 17.43 16.21
CA GLY A 343 -40.72 17.22 16.62
C GLY A 343 -40.87 16.79 18.08
N LYS A 344 -39.97 15.90 18.57
CA LYS A 344 -39.95 15.48 19.98
C LYS A 344 -39.56 16.62 20.93
N LEU A 345 -38.56 17.43 20.55
CA LEU A 345 -38.16 18.60 21.33
C LEU A 345 -39.29 19.63 21.44
N ALA A 346 -39.98 19.91 20.34
CA ALA A 346 -41.10 20.83 20.33
C ALA A 346 -42.31 20.31 21.17
N ALA A 347 -42.52 19.01 21.20
CA ALA A 347 -43.55 18.37 22.02
C ALA A 347 -43.20 18.33 23.53
N GLY A 348 -41.91 18.20 23.88
CA GLY A 348 -41.42 18.19 25.25
C GLY A 348 -41.27 19.57 25.91
N GLN A 349 -41.41 20.65 25.13
CA GLN A 349 -41.42 22.05 25.63
C GLN A 349 -42.83 22.60 25.90
N ARG A 350 -43.85 21.79 25.71
CA ARG A 350 -45.24 22.10 26.08
C ARG A 350 -45.64 21.33 27.34
#